data_8a45192fe013be4bfcaa42537e028cd2
#
_entry.id   8a45192fe013be4bfcaa42537e028cd2
#
_cell.length_a   1.000
_cell.length_b   1.000
_cell.length_c   1.000
_cell.angle_alpha   90.00
_cell.angle_beta   90.00
_cell.angle_gamma   90.00
#
_symmetry.space_group_name_H-M   'P 1'
#
loop_
_entity.id
_entity.type
_entity.pdbx_description
1 polymer ?
#
loop_
_entity_poly.entity_id
_entity_poly.type
_entity_poly.pdbx_seq_one_letter_code
_entity_poly.pdbx_strand_id
1 'polypeptide(L)'
;MKTKREESVLDILATFEEMADTILAQLKLLEKFMASTKEDDRDHIISEIKENENKIDKYEVIISDKVINAIILFQPVASDIRKIIAIYRMTINLERIGDRVMNILRAFSKIEDTVEYRAMAEVITVML
;
A
#
# COMPACT_ATOMS: atom_id res chain seq x y z
N MET A 1 30.22 -14.91 4.36
CA MET A 1 30.07 -13.53 4.81
C MET A 1 29.45 -12.67 3.70
N LYS A 2 28.37 -11.96 4.01
CA LYS A 2 27.69 -11.13 2.99
C LYS A 2 28.47 -9.84 2.74
N THR A 3 28.54 -9.44 1.49
CA THR A 3 29.12 -8.15 1.11
C THR A 3 28.15 -7.00 1.46
N LYS A 4 28.62 -5.77 1.51
CA LYS A 4 27.77 -4.59 1.69
C LYS A 4 26.73 -4.44 0.57
N ARG A 5 27.07 -4.88 -0.66
CA ARG A 5 26.14 -4.90 -1.80
C ARG A 5 24.97 -5.85 -1.53
N GLU A 6 25.27 -7.07 -1.07
CA GLU A 6 24.25 -8.07 -0.75
C GLU A 6 23.36 -7.62 0.40
N GLU A 7 23.96 -7.04 1.45
CA GLU A 7 23.22 -6.47 2.57
C GLU A 7 22.29 -5.33 2.12
N SER A 8 22.77 -4.49 1.20
CA SER A 8 21.98 -3.40 0.64
C SER A 8 20.75 -3.91 -0.11
N VAL A 9 20.90 -4.94 -0.94
CA VAL A 9 19.78 -5.55 -1.67
C VAL A 9 18.78 -6.18 -0.70
N LEU A 10 19.26 -6.89 0.32
CA LEU A 10 18.41 -7.51 1.33
C LEU A 10 17.65 -6.47 2.16
N ASP A 11 18.28 -5.35 2.46
CA ASP A 11 17.63 -4.25 3.19
C ASP A 11 16.51 -3.61 2.37
N ILE A 12 16.74 -3.39 1.08
CA ILE A 12 15.71 -2.91 0.16
C ILE A 12 14.54 -3.89 0.11
N LEU A 13 14.82 -5.18 -0.03
CA LEU A 13 13.80 -6.23 -0.06
C LEU A 13 13.00 -6.27 1.23
N ALA A 14 13.66 -6.17 2.39
CA ALA A 14 12.98 -6.18 3.69
C ALA A 14 12.02 -4.99 3.82
N THR A 15 12.43 -3.80 3.41
CA THR A 15 11.55 -2.62 3.43
C THR A 15 10.38 -2.78 2.46
N PHE A 16 10.62 -3.35 1.29
CA PHE A 16 9.57 -3.66 0.31
C PHE A 16 8.54 -4.64 0.90
N GLU A 17 8.98 -5.68 1.60
CA GLU A 17 8.09 -6.63 2.25
C GLU A 17 7.21 -5.97 3.32
N GLU A 18 7.76 -5.05 4.11
CA GLU A 18 6.98 -4.27 5.07
C GLU A 18 5.90 -3.42 4.38
N MET A 19 6.25 -2.80 3.26
CA MET A 19 5.30 -2.04 2.45
C MET A 19 4.20 -2.95 1.89
N ALA A 20 4.57 -4.12 1.36
CA ALA A 20 3.61 -5.10 0.83
C ALA A 20 2.63 -5.57 1.91
N ASP A 21 3.11 -5.84 3.11
CA ASP A 21 2.26 -6.22 4.24
C ASP A 21 1.28 -5.10 4.60
N THR A 22 1.73 -3.86 4.55
CA THR A 22 0.86 -2.69 4.82
C THR A 22 -0.20 -2.54 3.74
N ILE A 23 0.14 -2.78 2.47
CA ILE A 23 -0.84 -2.77 1.36
C ILE A 23 -1.88 -3.88 1.55
N LEU A 24 -1.47 -5.08 1.94
CA LEU A 24 -2.40 -6.17 2.23
C LEU A 24 -3.35 -5.82 3.38
N ALA A 25 -2.82 -5.17 4.42
CA ALA A 25 -3.64 -4.69 5.54
C ALA A 25 -4.65 -3.63 5.06
N GLN A 26 -4.26 -2.74 4.15
CA GLN A 26 -5.16 -1.76 3.54
C GLN A 26 -6.32 -2.41 2.79
N LEU A 27 -6.03 -3.44 2.00
CA LEU A 27 -7.06 -4.15 1.26
C LEU A 27 -8.06 -4.85 2.19
N LYS A 28 -7.58 -5.43 3.28
CA LYS A 28 -8.43 -6.04 4.31
C LYS A 28 -9.29 -5.00 5.02
N LEU A 29 -8.73 -3.83 5.32
CA LEU A 29 -9.49 -2.72 5.93
C LEU A 29 -10.56 -2.19 5.00
N LEU A 30 -10.26 -2.08 3.70
CA LEU A 30 -11.25 -1.68 2.71
C LEU A 30 -12.41 -2.68 2.64
N GLU A 31 -12.11 -3.98 2.65
CA GLU A 31 -13.11 -5.04 2.70
C GLU A 31 -14.00 -4.92 3.93
N LYS A 32 -13.41 -4.71 5.10
CA LYS A 32 -14.16 -4.47 6.34
C LYS A 32 -15.02 -3.22 6.27
N PHE A 33 -14.50 -2.15 5.69
CA PHE A 33 -15.24 -0.92 5.49
C PHE A 33 -16.50 -1.15 4.65
N MET A 34 -16.37 -1.88 3.56
CA MET A 34 -17.48 -2.19 2.66
C MET A 34 -18.54 -3.09 3.32
N ALA A 35 -18.12 -3.98 4.19
CA ALA A 35 -19.02 -4.87 4.92
C ALA A 35 -19.65 -4.22 6.17
N SER A 36 -19.09 -3.12 6.66
CA SER A 36 -19.56 -2.46 7.87
C SER A 36 -20.79 -1.59 7.62
N THR A 37 -21.80 -1.71 8.51
CA THR A 37 -23.01 -0.89 8.45
C THR A 37 -23.09 0.15 9.57
N LYS A 38 -22.23 0.03 10.58
CA LYS A 38 -22.18 0.96 11.71
C LYS A 38 -21.23 2.12 11.43
N GLU A 39 -21.70 3.33 11.64
CA GLU A 39 -20.93 4.55 11.40
C GLU A 39 -19.66 4.64 12.25
N ASP A 40 -19.76 4.29 13.54
CA ASP A 40 -18.60 4.32 14.45
C ASP A 40 -17.49 3.36 14.00
N ASP A 41 -17.86 2.15 13.55
CA ASP A 41 -16.91 1.17 13.05
C ASP A 41 -16.24 1.66 11.76
N ARG A 42 -17.01 2.30 10.87
CA ARG A 42 -16.51 2.89 9.64
C ARG A 42 -15.52 4.00 9.90
N ASP A 43 -15.82 4.90 10.84
CA ASP A 43 -14.91 6.00 11.19
C ASP A 43 -13.58 5.50 11.72
N HIS A 44 -13.60 4.44 12.53
CA HIS A 44 -12.39 3.80 13.03
C HIS A 44 -11.57 3.18 11.89
N ILE A 45 -12.23 2.47 10.96
CA ILE A 45 -11.57 1.86 9.81
C ILE A 45 -10.97 2.94 8.90
N ILE A 46 -11.69 4.03 8.64
CA ILE A 46 -11.17 5.16 7.84
C ILE A 46 -9.91 5.74 8.48
N SER A 47 -9.91 5.90 9.80
CA SER A 47 -8.75 6.40 10.53
C SER A 47 -7.53 5.50 10.37
N GLU A 48 -7.72 4.17 10.48
CA GLU A 48 -6.65 3.20 10.26
C GLU A 48 -6.14 3.22 8.81
N ILE A 49 -7.04 3.33 7.83
CA ILE A 49 -6.67 3.40 6.42
C ILE A 49 -5.81 4.65 6.15
N LYS A 50 -6.19 5.79 6.69
CA LYS A 50 -5.42 7.03 6.53
C LYS A 50 -4.03 6.93 7.18
N GLU A 51 -3.95 6.31 8.34
CA GLU A 51 -2.67 6.07 9.01
C GLU A 51 -1.76 5.17 8.19
N ASN A 52 -2.30 4.08 7.64
CA ASN A 52 -1.56 3.17 6.79
C ASN A 52 -1.12 3.84 5.48
N GLU A 53 -1.95 4.71 4.90
CA GLU A 53 -1.59 5.47 3.70
C GLU A 53 -0.35 6.33 3.94
N ASN A 54 -0.26 6.97 5.09
CA ASN A 54 0.93 7.73 5.47
C ASN A 54 2.17 6.83 5.57
N LYS A 55 2.02 5.62 6.09
CA LYS A 55 3.11 4.64 6.15
C LYS A 55 3.54 4.20 4.76
N ILE A 56 2.59 3.95 3.87
CA ILE A 56 2.85 3.53 2.49
C ILE A 56 3.66 4.62 1.76
N ASP A 57 3.26 5.89 1.89
CA ASP A 57 3.98 7.01 1.30
C ASP A 57 5.42 7.10 1.82
N LYS A 58 5.62 6.88 3.11
CA LYS A 58 6.95 6.85 3.72
C LYS A 58 7.80 5.69 3.19
N TYR A 59 7.22 4.50 3.04
CA TYR A 59 7.93 3.35 2.49
C TYR A 59 8.41 3.61 1.07
N GLU A 60 7.60 4.24 0.23
CA GLU A 60 7.99 4.60 -1.12
C GLU A 60 9.23 5.48 -1.13
N VAL A 61 9.25 6.53 -0.31
CA VAL A 61 10.39 7.44 -0.20
C VAL A 61 11.63 6.71 0.31
N ILE A 62 11.47 5.90 1.36
CA ILE A 62 12.59 5.13 1.94
C ILE A 62 13.18 4.15 0.92
N ILE A 63 12.35 3.43 0.18
CA ILE A 63 12.80 2.48 -0.83
C ILE A 63 13.52 3.22 -1.96
N SER A 64 12.96 4.33 -2.44
CA SER A 64 13.59 5.16 -3.47
C SER A 64 14.98 5.62 -3.06
N ASP A 65 15.13 6.12 -1.84
CA ASP A 65 16.40 6.58 -1.31
C ASP A 65 17.40 5.41 -1.17
N LYS A 66 16.96 4.27 -0.68
CA LYS A 66 17.80 3.07 -0.56
C LYS A 66 18.28 2.57 -1.92
N VAL A 67 17.40 2.58 -2.93
CA VAL A 67 17.74 2.18 -4.30
C VAL A 67 18.81 3.11 -4.88
N ILE A 68 18.61 4.41 -4.79
CA ILE A 68 19.56 5.39 -5.29
C ILE A 68 20.91 5.25 -4.58
N ASN A 69 20.92 5.15 -3.27
CA ASN A 69 22.12 5.00 -2.47
C ASN A 69 22.85 3.69 -2.78
N ALA A 70 22.13 2.60 -2.97
CA ALA A 70 22.71 1.31 -3.31
C ALA A 70 23.44 1.37 -4.66
N ILE A 71 22.83 2.01 -5.66
CA ILE A 71 23.43 2.15 -6.99
C ILE A 71 24.68 3.03 -6.94
N ILE A 72 24.61 4.16 -6.24
CA ILE A 72 25.73 5.13 -6.19
C ILE A 72 26.88 4.62 -5.34
N LEU A 73 26.59 4.09 -4.14
CA LEU A 73 27.62 3.76 -3.16
C LEU A 73 28.26 2.39 -3.37
N PHE A 74 27.50 1.43 -3.85
CA PHE A 74 27.95 0.04 -3.89
C PHE A 74 28.18 -0.52 -5.29
N GLN A 75 27.85 0.23 -6.33
CA GLN A 75 28.06 -0.17 -7.73
C GLN A 75 27.70 -1.65 -7.97
N PRO A 76 26.43 -2.04 -7.78
CA PRO A 76 26.03 -3.43 -7.83
C PRO A 76 26.24 -4.06 -9.20
N VAL A 77 26.50 -5.36 -9.23
CA VAL A 77 26.62 -6.12 -10.48
C VAL A 77 25.24 -6.22 -11.18
N ALA A 78 25.27 -6.57 -12.47
CA ALA A 78 24.07 -6.58 -13.32
C ALA A 78 22.87 -7.34 -12.72
N SER A 79 23.11 -8.50 -12.08
CA SER A 79 22.05 -9.29 -11.45
C SER A 79 21.40 -8.56 -10.27
N ASP A 80 22.20 -7.87 -9.48
CA ASP A 80 21.72 -7.08 -8.34
C ASP A 80 20.96 -5.83 -8.80
N ILE A 81 21.44 -5.19 -9.86
CA ILE A 81 20.76 -4.04 -10.48
C ILE A 81 19.36 -4.46 -10.96
N ARG A 82 19.24 -5.62 -11.61
CA ARG A 82 17.95 -6.13 -12.07
C ARG A 82 16.98 -6.37 -10.92
N LYS A 83 17.46 -6.95 -9.80
CA LYS A 83 16.65 -7.15 -8.59
C LYS A 83 16.18 -5.82 -8.01
N ILE A 84 17.09 -4.86 -7.86
CA ILE A 84 16.81 -3.53 -7.32
C ILE A 84 15.76 -2.81 -8.18
N ILE A 85 15.94 -2.83 -9.49
CA ILE A 85 14.99 -2.19 -10.42
C ILE A 85 13.63 -2.89 -10.38
N ALA A 86 13.60 -4.22 -10.30
CA ALA A 86 12.36 -4.97 -10.19
C ALA A 86 11.60 -4.60 -8.90
N ILE A 87 12.29 -4.53 -7.77
CA ILE A 87 11.70 -4.10 -6.49
C ILE A 87 11.17 -2.67 -6.60
N TYR A 88 11.94 -1.77 -7.21
CA TYR A 88 11.53 -0.38 -7.39
C TYR A 88 10.24 -0.27 -8.22
N ARG A 89 10.15 -1.00 -9.33
CA ARG A 89 8.95 -1.03 -10.17
C ARG A 89 7.74 -1.59 -9.42
N MET A 90 7.92 -2.66 -8.66
CA MET A 90 6.86 -3.22 -7.83
C MET A 90 6.42 -2.23 -6.74
N THR A 91 7.36 -1.48 -6.18
CA THR A 91 7.08 -0.42 -5.19
C THR A 91 6.13 0.63 -5.77
N ILE A 92 6.37 1.08 -7.00
CA ILE A 92 5.50 2.03 -7.70
C ILE A 92 4.10 1.44 -7.88
N ASN A 93 4.01 0.16 -8.24
CA ASN A 93 2.71 -0.51 -8.40
C ASN A 93 1.96 -0.66 -7.07
N LEU A 94 2.66 -0.97 -5.97
CA LEU A 94 2.06 -1.04 -4.64
C LEU A 94 1.50 0.32 -4.20
N GLU A 95 2.25 1.37 -4.46
CA GLU A 95 1.82 2.74 -4.14
C GLU A 95 0.54 3.09 -4.92
N ARG A 96 0.43 2.69 -6.18
CA ARG A 96 -0.80 2.87 -6.97
C ARG A 96 -1.98 2.12 -6.38
N ILE A 97 -1.77 0.91 -5.86
CA ILE A 97 -2.83 0.14 -5.17
C ILE A 97 -3.31 0.92 -3.95
N GLY A 98 -2.38 1.46 -3.15
CA GLY A 98 -2.71 2.30 -2.00
C GLY A 98 -3.56 3.52 -2.40
N ASP A 99 -3.17 4.22 -3.46
CA ASP A 99 -3.91 5.37 -3.97
C ASP A 99 -5.33 4.98 -4.42
N ARG A 100 -5.48 3.82 -5.05
CA ARG A 100 -6.80 3.32 -5.48
C ARG A 100 -7.69 3.00 -4.30
N VAL A 101 -7.16 2.44 -3.22
CA VAL A 101 -7.90 2.22 -1.97
C VAL A 101 -8.46 3.55 -1.46
N MET A 102 -7.63 4.60 -1.43
CA MET A 102 -8.06 5.93 -1.01
C MET A 102 -9.12 6.52 -1.94
N ASN A 103 -8.99 6.32 -3.25
CA ASN A 103 -9.97 6.79 -4.22
C ASN A 103 -11.32 6.09 -4.05
N ILE A 104 -11.32 4.79 -3.81
CA ILE A 104 -12.56 4.01 -3.54
C ILE A 104 -13.22 4.53 -2.27
N LEU A 105 -12.43 4.74 -1.22
CA LEU A 105 -12.94 5.26 0.05
C LEU A 105 -13.60 6.63 -0.12
N ARG A 106 -12.97 7.54 -0.88
CA ARG A 106 -13.53 8.86 -1.19
C ARG A 106 -14.81 8.76 -2.00
N ALA A 107 -14.84 7.87 -2.99
CA ALA A 107 -16.02 7.64 -3.81
C ALA A 107 -17.20 7.17 -2.97
N PHE A 108 -16.98 6.23 -2.04
CA PHE A 108 -17.99 5.78 -1.10
C PHE A 108 -18.51 6.92 -0.22
N SER A 109 -17.62 7.76 0.29
CA SER A 109 -18.01 8.92 1.11
C SER A 109 -18.89 9.91 0.36
N LYS A 110 -18.66 10.10 -0.94
CA LYS A 110 -19.46 11.00 -1.79
C LYS A 110 -20.86 10.44 -2.10
N ILE A 111 -20.97 9.12 -2.22
CA ILE A 111 -22.21 8.44 -2.57
C ILE A 111 -23.09 8.21 -1.33
N GLU A 112 -22.51 8.24 -0.15
CA GLU A 112 -23.11 7.88 1.13
C GLU A 112 -24.40 8.66 1.47
N ASP A 113 -24.52 9.90 0.98
CA ASP A 113 -25.65 10.79 1.24
C ASP A 113 -26.80 10.59 0.24
N THR A 114 -26.69 9.68 -0.73
CA THR A 114 -27.74 9.46 -1.72
C THR A 114 -28.63 8.26 -1.38
N VAL A 115 -29.91 8.36 -1.76
CA VAL A 115 -30.86 7.24 -1.59
C VAL A 115 -30.41 6.02 -2.40
N GLU A 116 -29.81 6.24 -3.54
CA GLU A 116 -29.24 5.21 -4.41
C GLU A 116 -28.12 4.44 -3.75
N TYR A 117 -27.27 5.11 -2.97
CA TYR A 117 -26.23 4.46 -2.20
C TYR A 117 -26.76 3.44 -1.22
N ARG A 118 -27.83 3.78 -0.49
CA ARG A 118 -28.42 2.86 0.50
C ARG A 118 -28.93 1.58 -0.14
N ALA A 119 -29.57 1.69 -1.29
CA ALA A 119 -30.04 0.55 -2.05
C ALA A 119 -28.88 -0.30 -2.58
N MET A 120 -27.83 0.34 -3.10
CA MET A 120 -26.64 -0.34 -3.60
C MET A 120 -25.85 -1.01 -2.47
N ALA A 121 -25.76 -0.38 -1.31
CA ALA A 121 -25.04 -0.92 -0.16
C ALA A 121 -25.68 -2.22 0.32
N GLU A 122 -27.00 -2.31 0.35
CA GLU A 122 -27.71 -3.55 0.69
C GLU A 122 -27.40 -4.67 -0.30
N VAL A 123 -27.41 -4.38 -1.59
CA VAL A 123 -27.12 -5.35 -2.65
C VAL A 123 -25.65 -5.83 -2.55
N ILE A 124 -24.71 -4.91 -2.39
CA ILE A 124 -23.28 -5.23 -2.28
C ILE A 124 -23.02 -6.09 -1.03
N THR A 125 -23.63 -5.75 0.10
CA THR A 125 -23.47 -6.50 1.34
C THR A 125 -23.97 -7.95 1.19
N VAL A 126 -25.05 -8.17 0.44
CA VAL A 126 -25.56 -9.50 0.16
C VAL A 126 -24.65 -10.27 -0.79
N MET A 127 -23.97 -9.59 -1.72
CA MET A 127 -23.05 -10.20 -2.70
C MET A 127 -21.67 -10.55 -2.12
N LEU A 128 -21.27 -9.92 -1.05
CA LEU A 128 -20.01 -10.17 -0.39
C LEU A 128 -20.13 -11.25 0.67
#